data_68e5dfd072c7e3f6a2d03ddcb13f006f
#
_entry.id   68e5dfd072c7e3f6a2d03ddcb13f006f
#
_cell.length_a   1.000
_cell.length_b   1.000
_cell.length_c   1.000
_cell.angle_alpha   90.00
_cell.angle_beta   90.00
_cell.angle_gamma   90.00
#
_symmetry.space_group_name_H-M   'P 1'
#
loop_
_entity.id
_entity.type
_entity.pdbx_description
1 polymer ?
#
loop_
_entity_poly.entity_id
_entity_poly.type
_entity_poly.pdbx_seq_one_letter_code
_entity_poly.pdbx_strand_id
1 'polypeptide(L)'
;MSEREPHPHHLRETVGGIMVALAALQFGVVIILGKQLGDVADPIPVEAMLSIRFGVSALVLAAALAATRRPLLAAEGERRGLALLAIFGYGTEATFFFLSLRHGTAAAVTLLFFLYPVVVAIFSWLAGSGRPNRLTIVALLAAMTGAAIVVVTGAGLAIEPIGILFAFTSATIYAAYLVGSDVVLRRTPALTSGMWVGAGASLGLFVWALVAGRWRLPSDGREWLAIVAMGIATAGAFFCLMEGIRRIGALRTAIVSALEPLAASLLAWLVLREVVTGGVLLGGTLILAGAITASLARRATPQEQQIP
;
A
#
# COMPACT_ATOMS: atom_id res chain seq x y z
N MET A 1 -15.69 40.43 -5.54
CA MET A 1 -15.01 39.24 -4.96
C MET A 1 -14.93 38.22 -6.07
N SER A 2 -13.78 38.10 -6.73
CA SER A 2 -13.57 37.15 -7.81
C SER A 2 -13.26 35.77 -7.17
N GLU A 3 -14.20 34.84 -7.25
CA GLU A 3 -13.96 33.45 -6.96
C GLU A 3 -12.93 32.92 -7.96
N ARG A 4 -11.70 32.71 -7.51
CA ARG A 4 -10.67 32.05 -8.31
C ARG A 4 -11.09 30.61 -8.50
N GLU A 5 -11.52 30.25 -9.70
CA GLU A 5 -11.69 28.83 -10.05
C GLU A 5 -10.39 28.07 -9.70
N PRO A 6 -10.47 26.95 -9.03
CA PRO A 6 -9.28 26.17 -8.67
C PRO A 6 -8.60 25.70 -9.95
N HIS A 7 -7.32 26.05 -10.14
CA HIS A 7 -6.53 25.63 -11.28
C HIS A 7 -6.61 24.10 -11.42
N PRO A 8 -6.79 23.54 -12.64
CA PRO A 8 -7.02 22.10 -12.87
C PRO A 8 -5.92 21.19 -12.27
N HIS A 9 -4.71 21.71 -12.04
CA HIS A 9 -3.64 21.00 -11.38
C HIS A 9 -3.88 20.72 -9.89
N HIS A 10 -4.43 21.67 -9.14
CA HIS A 10 -4.73 21.48 -7.71
C HIS A 10 -5.82 20.43 -7.49
N LEU A 11 -6.84 20.42 -8.35
CA LEU A 11 -7.90 19.41 -8.27
C LEU A 11 -7.35 17.99 -8.51
N ARG A 12 -6.45 17.84 -9.48
CA ARG A 12 -5.82 16.55 -9.78
C ARG A 12 -4.99 16.01 -8.60
N GLU A 13 -4.21 16.88 -7.94
CA GLU A 13 -3.37 16.51 -6.80
C GLU A 13 -4.22 16.18 -5.56
N THR A 14 -5.24 16.96 -5.27
CA THR A 14 -6.18 16.71 -4.16
C THR A 14 -6.90 15.37 -4.35
N VAL A 15 -7.42 15.10 -5.55
CA VAL A 15 -8.06 13.81 -5.86
C VAL A 15 -7.06 12.66 -5.70
N GLY A 16 -5.80 12.83 -6.12
CA GLY A 16 -4.76 11.84 -5.92
C GLY A 16 -4.53 11.52 -4.44
N GLY A 17 -4.43 12.53 -3.59
CA GLY A 17 -4.29 12.36 -2.14
C GLY A 17 -5.50 11.65 -1.51
N ILE A 18 -6.72 12.03 -1.89
CA ILE A 18 -7.95 11.37 -1.42
C ILE A 18 -7.97 9.90 -1.83
N MET A 19 -7.59 9.58 -3.08
CA MET A 19 -7.52 8.19 -3.53
C MET A 19 -6.55 7.38 -2.68
N VAL A 20 -5.36 7.89 -2.37
CA VAL A 20 -4.40 7.19 -1.52
C VAL A 20 -4.94 7.03 -0.09
N ALA A 21 -5.60 8.03 0.47
CA ALA A 21 -6.23 7.92 1.78
C ALA A 21 -7.33 6.85 1.81
N LEU A 22 -8.12 6.74 0.75
CA LEU A 22 -9.10 5.66 0.58
C LEU A 22 -8.42 4.29 0.45
N ALA A 23 -7.29 4.20 -0.24
CA ALA A 23 -6.50 2.98 -0.31
C ALA A 23 -6.00 2.56 1.10
N ALA A 24 -5.46 3.52 1.87
CA ALA A 24 -5.00 3.29 3.24
C ALA A 24 -6.12 2.76 4.15
N LEU A 25 -7.33 3.32 4.06
CA LEU A 25 -8.49 2.82 4.80
C LEU A 25 -8.85 1.37 4.42
N GLN A 26 -8.85 1.06 3.13
CA GLN A 26 -9.15 -0.28 2.62
C GLN A 26 -8.08 -1.30 3.01
N PHE A 27 -6.79 -0.93 3.01
CA PHE A 27 -5.73 -1.77 3.55
C PHE A 27 -5.85 -1.96 5.06
N GLY A 28 -6.30 -0.94 5.81
CA GLY A 28 -6.66 -1.08 7.21
C GLY A 28 -7.71 -2.18 7.45
N VAL A 29 -8.77 -2.23 6.62
CA VAL A 29 -9.77 -3.33 6.66
C VAL A 29 -9.11 -4.68 6.41
N VAL A 30 -8.22 -4.77 5.43
CA VAL A 30 -7.48 -6.00 5.10
C VAL A 30 -6.64 -6.47 6.29
N ILE A 31 -5.96 -5.55 6.99
CA ILE A 31 -5.15 -5.87 8.18
C ILE A 31 -6.03 -6.46 9.29
N ILE A 32 -7.17 -5.83 9.59
CA ILE A 32 -8.09 -6.29 10.64
C ILE A 32 -8.65 -7.69 10.33
N LEU A 33 -9.11 -7.91 9.11
CA LEU A 33 -9.63 -9.22 8.69
C LEU A 33 -8.52 -10.28 8.66
N GLY A 34 -7.32 -9.91 8.21
CA GLY A 34 -6.16 -10.79 8.22
C GLY A 34 -5.73 -11.18 9.64
N LYS A 35 -5.78 -10.26 10.61
CA LYS A 35 -5.55 -10.54 12.02
C LYS A 35 -6.55 -11.57 12.55
N GLN A 36 -7.84 -11.38 12.28
CA GLN A 36 -8.88 -12.32 12.70
C GLN A 36 -8.70 -13.74 12.13
N LEU A 37 -8.18 -13.86 10.90
CA LEU A 37 -7.88 -15.15 10.26
C LEU A 37 -6.61 -15.81 10.81
N GLY A 38 -5.67 -15.02 11.36
CA GLY A 38 -4.45 -15.51 11.97
C GLY A 38 -4.61 -16.00 13.41
N ASP A 39 -5.64 -15.52 14.13
CA ASP A 39 -5.86 -15.76 15.55
C ASP A 39 -6.69 -17.03 15.83
N VAL A 40 -6.77 -17.97 14.88
CA VAL A 40 -7.47 -19.25 15.02
C VAL A 40 -6.50 -20.40 15.26
N ALA A 41 -6.99 -21.53 15.80
CA ALA A 41 -6.15 -22.68 16.17
C ALA A 41 -5.43 -23.34 14.97
N ASP A 42 -6.04 -23.34 13.78
CA ASP A 42 -5.45 -23.85 12.52
C ASP A 42 -5.60 -22.81 11.42
N PRO A 43 -4.73 -21.76 11.39
CA PRO A 43 -4.85 -20.69 10.43
C PRO A 43 -4.52 -21.16 9.01
N ILE A 44 -5.27 -20.63 8.03
CA ILE A 44 -4.98 -20.86 6.62
C ILE A 44 -3.53 -20.42 6.30
N PRO A 45 -2.74 -21.20 5.54
CA PRO A 45 -1.41 -20.77 5.11
C PRO A 45 -1.44 -19.41 4.42
N VAL A 46 -0.50 -18.54 4.76
CA VAL A 46 -0.45 -17.15 4.29
C VAL A 46 -0.44 -17.09 2.77
N GLU A 47 0.31 -17.97 2.13
CA GLU A 47 0.45 -18.04 0.67
C GLU A 47 -0.89 -18.39 0.00
N ALA A 48 -1.65 -19.31 0.59
CA ALA A 48 -2.98 -19.69 0.09
C ALA A 48 -3.99 -18.55 0.29
N MET A 49 -4.04 -17.97 1.49
CA MET A 49 -4.90 -16.83 1.81
C MET A 49 -4.64 -15.65 0.87
N LEU A 50 -3.38 -15.26 0.71
CA LEU A 50 -3.00 -14.12 -0.15
C LEU A 50 -3.28 -14.41 -1.62
N SER A 51 -3.04 -15.63 -2.10
CA SER A 51 -3.35 -16.02 -3.48
C SER A 51 -4.85 -15.88 -3.76
N ILE A 52 -5.71 -16.40 -2.89
CA ILE A 52 -7.18 -16.29 -3.05
C ILE A 52 -7.61 -14.83 -2.95
N ARG A 53 -7.13 -14.08 -1.97
CA ARG A 53 -7.42 -12.65 -1.80
C ARG A 53 -7.08 -11.84 -3.06
N PHE A 54 -5.89 -12.02 -3.61
CA PHE A 54 -5.47 -11.32 -4.82
C PHE A 54 -6.21 -11.79 -6.06
N GLY A 55 -6.56 -13.08 -6.12
CA GLY A 55 -7.42 -13.63 -7.17
C GLY A 55 -8.81 -13.00 -7.18
N VAL A 56 -9.44 -12.89 -6.02
CA VAL A 56 -10.73 -12.17 -5.86
C VAL A 56 -10.58 -10.70 -6.27
N SER A 57 -9.52 -10.03 -5.85
CA SER A 57 -9.23 -8.66 -6.26
C SER A 57 -9.13 -8.51 -7.78
N ALA A 58 -8.38 -9.40 -8.43
CA ALA A 58 -8.23 -9.40 -9.89
C ALA A 58 -9.57 -9.63 -10.61
N LEU A 59 -10.40 -10.57 -10.11
CA LEU A 59 -11.72 -10.86 -10.67
C LEU A 59 -12.67 -9.67 -10.53
N VAL A 60 -12.70 -9.00 -9.38
CA VAL A 60 -13.52 -7.79 -9.14
C VAL A 60 -13.10 -6.67 -10.11
N LEU A 61 -11.80 -6.44 -10.26
CA LEU A 61 -11.30 -5.41 -11.17
C LEU A 61 -11.51 -5.78 -12.64
N ALA A 62 -11.40 -7.06 -13.00
CA ALA A 62 -11.71 -7.54 -14.35
C ALA A 62 -13.20 -7.38 -14.68
N ALA A 63 -14.09 -7.68 -13.72
CA ALA A 63 -15.53 -7.46 -13.86
C ALA A 63 -15.85 -5.96 -14.03
N ALA A 64 -15.19 -5.07 -13.26
CA ALA A 64 -15.34 -3.64 -13.42
C ALA A 64 -14.84 -3.13 -14.79
N LEU A 65 -13.74 -3.68 -15.31
CA LEU A 65 -13.23 -3.37 -16.65
C LEU A 65 -14.21 -3.82 -17.73
N ALA A 66 -14.75 -5.03 -17.61
CA ALA A 66 -15.75 -5.57 -18.53
C ALA A 66 -17.03 -4.72 -18.52
N ALA A 67 -17.56 -4.40 -17.35
CA ALA A 67 -18.76 -3.57 -17.18
C ALA A 67 -18.58 -2.15 -17.75
N THR A 68 -17.37 -1.59 -17.65
CA THR A 68 -17.06 -0.25 -18.18
C THR A 68 -16.49 -0.27 -19.61
N ARG A 69 -16.45 -1.45 -20.25
CA ARG A 69 -15.89 -1.66 -21.59
C ARG A 69 -14.47 -1.10 -21.76
N ARG A 70 -13.67 -1.16 -20.69
CA ARG A 70 -12.28 -0.71 -20.70
C ARG A 70 -11.35 -1.87 -21.05
N PRO A 71 -10.16 -1.58 -21.62
CA PRO A 71 -9.23 -2.62 -22.05
C PRO A 71 -8.68 -3.41 -20.85
N LEU A 72 -8.74 -4.74 -20.94
CA LEU A 72 -8.10 -5.65 -20.00
C LEU A 72 -6.57 -5.68 -20.16
N LEU A 73 -6.10 -5.43 -21.38
CA LEU A 73 -4.68 -5.45 -21.69
C LEU A 73 -4.01 -4.11 -21.33
N ALA A 74 -2.84 -4.20 -20.71
CA ALA A 74 -1.98 -3.06 -20.48
C ALA A 74 -1.49 -2.46 -21.81
N ALA A 75 -1.13 -1.18 -21.77
CA ALA A 75 -0.60 -0.47 -22.92
C ALA A 75 0.66 -1.15 -23.47
N GLU A 76 0.83 -1.13 -24.79
CA GLU A 76 2.02 -1.68 -25.43
C GLU A 76 3.28 -0.95 -24.93
N GLY A 77 4.32 -1.74 -24.66
CA GLY A 77 5.56 -1.27 -24.05
C GLY A 77 5.53 -1.28 -22.51
N GLU A 78 4.35 -1.28 -21.87
CA GLU A 78 4.23 -1.34 -20.40
C GLU A 78 3.94 -2.76 -19.89
N ARG A 79 3.49 -3.67 -20.76
CA ARG A 79 3.04 -5.04 -20.40
C ARG A 79 4.10 -5.84 -19.66
N ARG A 80 5.36 -5.83 -20.15
CA ARG A 80 6.47 -6.58 -19.51
C ARG A 80 6.80 -6.01 -18.13
N GLY A 81 6.93 -4.69 -18.03
CA GLY A 81 7.21 -4.03 -16.75
C GLY A 81 6.10 -4.26 -15.74
N LEU A 82 4.83 -4.15 -16.16
CA LEU A 82 3.69 -4.42 -15.30
C LEU A 82 3.62 -5.90 -14.87
N ALA A 83 3.90 -6.85 -15.76
CA ALA A 83 3.95 -8.27 -15.41
C ALA A 83 5.04 -8.57 -14.36
N LEU A 84 6.23 -7.96 -14.50
CA LEU A 84 7.31 -8.10 -13.52
C LEU A 84 6.91 -7.50 -12.15
N LEU A 85 6.32 -6.29 -12.15
CA LEU A 85 5.82 -5.66 -10.93
C LEU A 85 4.70 -6.47 -10.27
N ALA A 86 3.84 -7.11 -11.06
CA ALA A 86 2.74 -7.92 -10.58
C ALA A 86 3.24 -9.23 -9.94
N ILE A 87 4.10 -9.98 -10.62
CA ILE A 87 4.56 -11.30 -10.19
C ILE A 87 5.60 -11.18 -9.06
N PHE A 88 6.60 -10.32 -9.24
CA PHE A 88 7.76 -10.22 -8.34
C PHE A 88 7.70 -9.03 -7.38
N GLY A 89 6.80 -8.06 -7.61
CA GLY A 89 6.64 -6.89 -6.75
C GLY A 89 5.74 -7.19 -5.56
N TYR A 90 4.46 -6.96 -5.72
CA TYR A 90 3.51 -6.92 -4.60
C TYR A 90 3.33 -8.28 -3.88
N GLY A 91 3.31 -9.39 -4.62
CA GLY A 91 3.19 -10.72 -4.01
C GLY A 91 4.41 -11.10 -3.16
N THR A 92 5.61 -10.79 -3.65
CA THR A 92 6.86 -11.04 -2.92
C THR A 92 6.97 -10.14 -1.70
N GLU A 93 6.62 -8.87 -1.84
CA GLU A 93 6.54 -7.92 -0.72
C GLU A 93 5.64 -8.46 0.39
N ALA A 94 4.39 -8.80 0.06
CA ALA A 94 3.43 -9.32 1.02
C ALA A 94 3.95 -10.59 1.70
N THR A 95 4.64 -11.48 0.98
CA THR A 95 5.23 -12.68 1.55
C THR A 95 6.27 -12.34 2.62
N PHE A 96 7.21 -11.43 2.34
CA PHE A 96 8.21 -11.02 3.32
C PHE A 96 7.59 -10.28 4.50
N PHE A 97 6.55 -9.46 4.29
CA PHE A 97 5.82 -8.83 5.38
C PHE A 97 5.21 -9.86 6.34
N PHE A 98 4.51 -10.86 5.81
CA PHE A 98 3.90 -11.91 6.63
C PHE A 98 4.94 -12.87 7.24
N LEU A 99 6.06 -13.13 6.59
CA LEU A 99 7.18 -13.85 7.19
C LEU A 99 7.76 -13.08 8.38
N SER A 100 7.91 -11.76 8.26
CA SER A 100 8.34 -10.92 9.38
C SER A 100 7.38 -11.00 10.57
N LEU A 101 6.07 -11.03 10.33
CA LEU A 101 5.05 -11.19 11.38
C LEU A 101 5.16 -12.50 12.17
N ARG A 102 5.76 -13.55 11.61
CA ARG A 102 6.03 -14.79 12.32
C ARG A 102 7.20 -14.68 13.33
N HIS A 103 8.03 -13.67 13.18
CA HIS A 103 9.26 -13.45 13.93
C HIS A 103 9.22 -12.17 14.76
N GLY A 104 8.04 -11.53 14.88
CA GLY A 104 7.90 -10.31 15.65
C GLY A 104 6.45 -9.90 15.89
N THR A 105 6.28 -8.92 16.78
CA THR A 105 4.97 -8.33 17.03
C THR A 105 4.53 -7.52 15.79
N ALA A 106 3.23 -7.48 15.55
CA ALA A 106 2.66 -6.68 14.44
C ALA A 106 3.13 -5.22 14.51
N ALA A 107 3.24 -4.67 15.72
CA ALA A 107 3.74 -3.31 15.96
C ALA A 107 5.18 -3.13 15.47
N ALA A 108 6.12 -4.02 15.86
CA ALA A 108 7.52 -3.92 15.47
C ALA A 108 7.70 -4.09 13.95
N VAL A 109 7.01 -5.07 13.36
CA VAL A 109 7.05 -5.33 11.91
C VAL A 109 6.50 -4.13 11.14
N THR A 110 5.34 -3.61 11.55
CA THR A 110 4.71 -2.46 10.91
C THR A 110 5.59 -1.22 11.02
N LEU A 111 6.21 -0.96 12.17
CA LEU A 111 7.13 0.15 12.36
C LEU A 111 8.32 0.09 11.40
N LEU A 112 8.93 -1.09 11.25
CA LEU A 112 10.04 -1.29 10.32
C LEU A 112 9.59 -1.20 8.86
N PHE A 113 8.44 -1.76 8.52
CA PHE A 113 7.86 -1.64 7.19
C PHE A 113 7.60 -0.18 6.82
N PHE A 114 7.09 0.64 7.74
CA PHE A 114 6.84 2.07 7.49
C PHE A 114 8.11 2.93 7.33
N LEU A 115 9.29 2.32 7.28
CA LEU A 115 10.49 2.97 6.75
C LEU A 115 10.50 3.04 5.20
N TYR A 116 9.61 2.31 4.51
CA TYR A 116 9.56 2.31 3.05
C TYR A 116 9.43 3.70 2.41
N PRO A 117 8.77 4.73 2.97
CA PRO A 117 8.73 6.05 2.34
C PRO A 117 10.10 6.71 2.21
N VAL A 118 11.04 6.41 3.13
CA VAL A 118 12.43 6.87 3.01
C VAL A 118 13.12 6.18 1.84
N VAL A 119 12.92 4.86 1.70
CA VAL A 119 13.46 4.09 0.59
C VAL A 119 12.86 4.56 -0.74
N VAL A 120 11.55 4.87 -0.76
CA VAL A 120 10.89 5.49 -1.94
C VAL A 120 11.52 6.83 -2.29
N ALA A 121 11.84 7.67 -1.29
CA ALA A 121 12.50 8.96 -1.54
C ALA A 121 13.88 8.76 -2.23
N ILE A 122 14.67 7.80 -1.74
CA ILE A 122 15.97 7.45 -2.31
C ILE A 122 15.80 6.89 -3.74
N PHE A 123 14.91 5.91 -3.93
CA PHE A 123 14.69 5.30 -5.25
C PHE A 123 14.10 6.28 -6.26
N SER A 124 13.19 7.17 -5.85
CA SER A 124 12.64 8.21 -6.72
C SER A 124 13.72 9.19 -7.18
N TRP A 125 14.64 9.54 -6.27
CA TRP A 125 15.79 10.37 -6.63
C TRP A 125 16.72 9.67 -7.61
N LEU A 126 17.08 8.41 -7.38
CA LEU A 126 17.90 7.60 -8.29
C LEU A 126 17.22 7.38 -9.64
N ALA A 127 15.89 7.29 -9.68
CA ALA A 127 15.10 7.18 -10.91
C ALA A 127 14.94 8.52 -11.68
N GLY A 128 15.62 9.59 -11.23
CA GLY A 128 15.63 10.88 -11.94
C GLY A 128 14.42 11.80 -11.63
N SER A 129 13.63 11.51 -10.60
CA SER A 129 12.50 12.37 -10.19
C SER A 129 12.94 13.68 -9.48
N GLY A 130 14.26 13.92 -9.39
CA GLY A 130 14.83 15.07 -8.69
C GLY A 130 14.86 14.88 -7.16
N ARG A 131 15.53 15.80 -6.47
CA ARG A 131 15.59 15.80 -5.01
C ARG A 131 14.25 16.25 -4.43
N PRO A 132 13.77 15.60 -3.33
CA PRO A 132 12.56 16.08 -2.67
C PRO A 132 12.78 17.50 -2.12
N ASN A 133 11.79 18.36 -2.29
CA ASN A 133 11.84 19.71 -1.75
C ASN A 133 11.70 19.69 -0.22
N ARG A 134 12.03 20.82 0.44
CA ARG A 134 11.99 20.92 1.92
C ARG A 134 10.62 20.58 2.49
N LEU A 135 9.54 20.98 1.82
CA LEU A 135 8.17 20.72 2.25
C LEU A 135 7.86 19.20 2.22
N THR A 136 8.30 18.51 1.17
CA THR A 136 8.16 17.04 1.05
C THR A 136 8.97 16.32 2.14
N ILE A 137 10.17 16.81 2.49
CA ILE A 137 10.98 16.24 3.58
C ILE A 137 10.27 16.42 4.93
N VAL A 138 9.74 17.61 5.21
CA VAL A 138 8.99 17.88 6.44
C VAL A 138 7.74 17.00 6.51
N ALA A 139 7.00 16.86 5.41
CA ALA A 139 5.84 15.98 5.32
C ALA A 139 6.20 14.49 5.60
N LEU A 140 7.31 14.03 5.01
CA LEU A 140 7.84 12.67 5.24
C LEU A 140 8.18 12.44 6.72
N LEU A 141 8.93 13.36 7.32
CA LEU A 141 9.33 13.25 8.73
C LEU A 141 8.12 13.30 9.68
N ALA A 142 7.15 14.19 9.41
CA ALA A 142 5.92 14.27 10.20
C ALA A 142 5.11 12.96 10.12
N ALA A 143 4.89 12.44 8.91
CA ALA A 143 4.15 11.20 8.70
C ALA A 143 4.83 9.98 9.35
N MET A 144 6.16 9.87 9.22
CA MET A 144 6.93 8.78 9.83
C MET A 144 6.95 8.85 11.35
N THR A 145 7.16 10.05 11.92
CA THR A 145 7.12 10.25 13.37
C THR A 145 5.73 9.93 13.92
N GLY A 146 4.68 10.38 13.23
CA GLY A 146 3.31 10.08 13.61
C GLY A 146 3.01 8.58 13.55
N ALA A 147 3.42 7.88 12.48
CA ALA A 147 3.26 6.43 12.35
C ALA A 147 4.02 5.68 13.46
N ALA A 148 5.25 6.08 13.75
CA ALA A 148 6.03 5.51 14.85
C ALA A 148 5.31 5.66 16.20
N ILE A 149 4.76 6.84 16.50
CA ILE A 149 4.01 7.10 17.75
C ILE A 149 2.79 6.21 17.83
N VAL A 150 1.96 6.12 16.76
CA VAL A 150 0.76 5.25 16.73
C VAL A 150 1.13 3.80 17.03
N VAL A 151 2.16 3.30 16.37
CA VAL A 151 2.57 1.89 16.48
C VAL A 151 3.17 1.58 17.86
N VAL A 152 4.05 2.44 18.36
CA VAL A 152 4.75 2.23 19.66
C VAL A 152 3.79 2.33 20.84
N THR A 153 2.79 3.21 20.78
CA THR A 153 1.83 3.39 21.87
C THR A 153 0.72 2.34 21.89
N GLY A 154 0.58 1.56 20.82
CA GLY A 154 -0.48 0.54 20.67
C GLY A 154 -0.09 -0.86 21.15
N ALA A 155 1.19 -1.26 21.10
CA ALA A 155 1.63 -2.62 21.45
C ALA A 155 3.12 -2.70 21.76
N GLY A 156 3.54 -3.79 22.42
CA GLY A 156 4.95 -4.05 22.72
C GLY A 156 5.80 -4.27 21.46
N LEU A 157 7.05 -3.82 21.52
CA LEU A 157 8.03 -3.98 20.44
C LEU A 157 8.93 -5.19 20.73
N ALA A 158 8.66 -6.32 20.11
CA ALA A 158 9.54 -7.49 20.13
C ALA A 158 9.66 -8.05 18.71
N ILE A 159 10.90 -8.26 18.25
CA ILE A 159 11.18 -8.83 16.94
C ILE A 159 12.54 -9.52 16.93
N GLU A 160 12.60 -10.70 16.33
CA GLU A 160 13.84 -11.43 16.11
C GLU A 160 14.67 -10.81 14.97
N PRO A 161 16.02 -11.00 14.95
CA PRO A 161 16.87 -10.47 13.88
C PRO A 161 16.42 -10.86 12.47
N ILE A 162 15.95 -12.10 12.29
CA ILE A 162 15.43 -12.56 10.98
C ILE A 162 14.13 -11.84 10.60
N GLY A 163 13.28 -11.53 11.57
CA GLY A 163 12.08 -10.72 11.37
C GLY A 163 12.42 -9.30 10.91
N ILE A 164 13.46 -8.68 11.49
CA ILE A 164 13.97 -7.38 11.04
C ILE A 164 14.40 -7.44 9.56
N LEU A 165 15.16 -8.47 9.19
CA LEU A 165 15.60 -8.66 7.81
C LEU A 165 14.41 -8.78 6.85
N PHE A 166 13.40 -9.58 7.21
CA PHE A 166 12.20 -9.72 6.39
C PHE A 166 11.41 -8.42 6.28
N ALA A 167 11.25 -7.65 7.37
CA ALA A 167 10.55 -6.37 7.35
C ALA A 167 11.25 -5.35 6.43
N PHE A 168 12.57 -5.23 6.50
CA PHE A 168 13.33 -4.35 5.62
C PHE A 168 13.31 -4.81 4.16
N THR A 169 13.35 -6.12 3.91
CA THR A 169 13.22 -6.67 2.56
C THR A 169 11.86 -6.33 1.97
N SER A 170 10.78 -6.53 2.74
CA SER A 170 9.42 -6.15 2.35
C SER A 170 9.33 -4.65 2.05
N ALA A 171 9.78 -3.78 2.96
CA ALA A 171 9.78 -2.33 2.79
C ALA A 171 10.55 -1.90 1.52
N THR A 172 11.69 -2.54 1.23
CA THR A 172 12.52 -2.24 0.06
C THR A 172 11.82 -2.67 -1.24
N ILE A 173 11.24 -3.87 -1.26
CA ILE A 173 10.48 -4.37 -2.43
C ILE A 173 9.26 -3.51 -2.67
N TYR A 174 8.54 -3.10 -1.61
CA TYR A 174 7.40 -2.21 -1.75
C TYR A 174 7.78 -0.85 -2.31
N ALA A 175 8.89 -0.27 -1.83
CA ALA A 175 9.42 0.97 -2.36
C ALA A 175 9.78 0.86 -3.85
N ALA A 176 10.45 -0.23 -4.25
CA ALA A 176 10.76 -0.51 -5.65
C ALA A 176 9.49 -0.68 -6.50
N TYR A 177 8.48 -1.36 -5.97
CA TYR A 177 7.18 -1.52 -6.61
C TYR A 177 6.48 -0.16 -6.83
N LEU A 178 6.44 0.72 -5.82
CA LEU A 178 5.82 2.05 -5.94
C LEU A 178 6.54 2.91 -6.98
N VAL A 179 7.87 2.98 -6.91
CA VAL A 179 8.68 3.76 -7.87
C VAL A 179 8.62 3.15 -9.27
N GLY A 180 8.73 1.82 -9.37
CA GLY A 180 8.59 1.11 -10.63
C GLY A 180 7.23 1.34 -11.27
N SER A 181 6.16 1.37 -10.48
CA SER A 181 4.81 1.70 -10.95
C SER A 181 4.71 3.14 -11.47
N ASP A 182 5.34 4.11 -10.81
CA ASP A 182 5.34 5.52 -11.25
C ASP A 182 6.13 5.70 -12.56
N VAL A 183 7.21 4.95 -12.75
CA VAL A 183 8.05 5.00 -13.96
C VAL A 183 7.41 4.25 -15.14
N VAL A 184 6.89 3.05 -14.88
CA VAL A 184 6.42 2.13 -15.93
C VAL A 184 4.99 2.43 -16.37
N LEU A 185 4.09 2.77 -15.44
CA LEU A 185 2.65 2.86 -15.70
C LEU A 185 2.22 4.28 -16.06
N ARG A 186 2.61 4.75 -17.23
CA ARG A 186 2.26 6.10 -17.72
C ARG A 186 0.99 6.13 -18.55
N ARG A 187 0.72 5.08 -19.33
CA ARG A 187 -0.40 4.97 -20.29
C ARG A 187 -1.48 3.98 -19.85
N THR A 188 -1.10 2.94 -19.12
CA THR A 188 -2.06 1.92 -18.64
C THR A 188 -2.98 2.53 -17.57
N PRO A 189 -4.32 2.41 -17.72
CA PRO A 189 -5.25 2.90 -16.72
C PRO A 189 -5.07 2.22 -15.37
N ALA A 190 -5.34 2.95 -14.26
CA ALA A 190 -5.18 2.44 -12.90
C ALA A 190 -5.99 1.15 -12.64
N LEU A 191 -7.21 1.08 -13.17
CA LEU A 191 -8.07 -0.10 -13.03
C LEU A 191 -7.44 -1.34 -13.68
N THR A 192 -6.87 -1.18 -14.88
CA THR A 192 -6.15 -2.25 -15.59
C THR A 192 -4.87 -2.63 -14.86
N SER A 193 -4.09 -1.64 -14.39
CA SER A 193 -2.86 -1.89 -13.61
C SER A 193 -3.16 -2.67 -12.33
N GLY A 194 -4.19 -2.26 -11.57
CA GLY A 194 -4.60 -2.96 -10.35
C GLY A 194 -5.03 -4.40 -10.61
N MET A 195 -5.78 -4.65 -11.70
CA MET A 195 -6.17 -6.00 -12.10
C MET A 195 -4.94 -6.88 -12.40
N TRP A 196 -3.96 -6.36 -13.17
CA TRP A 196 -2.74 -7.10 -13.49
C TRP A 196 -1.89 -7.39 -12.25
N VAL A 197 -1.79 -6.42 -11.31
CA VAL A 197 -1.06 -6.61 -10.04
C VAL A 197 -1.74 -7.70 -9.22
N GLY A 198 -3.06 -7.65 -9.06
CA GLY A 198 -3.81 -8.70 -8.37
C GLY A 198 -3.64 -10.07 -9.01
N ALA A 199 -3.79 -10.17 -10.35
CA ALA A 199 -3.66 -11.43 -11.07
C ALA A 199 -2.24 -12.02 -10.97
N GLY A 200 -1.21 -11.19 -11.16
CA GLY A 200 0.18 -11.64 -11.08
C GLY A 200 0.59 -12.05 -9.66
N ALA A 201 0.21 -11.29 -8.64
CA ALA A 201 0.44 -11.67 -7.24
C ALA A 201 -0.30 -12.96 -6.88
N SER A 202 -1.57 -13.09 -7.30
CA SER A 202 -2.34 -14.33 -7.09
C SER A 202 -1.66 -15.53 -7.71
N LEU A 203 -1.28 -15.44 -9.00
CA LEU A 203 -0.63 -16.53 -9.71
C LEU A 203 0.72 -16.90 -9.09
N GLY A 204 1.56 -15.92 -8.79
CA GLY A 204 2.87 -16.15 -8.18
C GLY A 204 2.76 -16.85 -6.82
N LEU A 205 1.85 -16.39 -5.97
CA LEU A 205 1.61 -16.99 -4.64
C LEU A 205 0.93 -18.36 -4.74
N PHE A 206 0.05 -18.57 -5.72
CA PHE A 206 -0.55 -19.86 -5.97
C PHE A 206 0.50 -20.91 -6.34
N VAL A 207 1.37 -20.58 -7.30
CA VAL A 207 2.46 -21.46 -7.71
C VAL A 207 3.40 -21.73 -6.54
N TRP A 208 3.75 -20.70 -5.77
CA TRP A 208 4.58 -20.84 -4.57
C TRP A 208 3.93 -21.75 -3.52
N ALA A 209 2.64 -21.55 -3.24
CA ALA A 209 1.90 -22.37 -2.28
C ALA A 209 1.85 -23.84 -2.69
N LEU A 210 1.69 -24.13 -4.01
CA LEU A 210 1.73 -25.49 -4.54
C LEU A 210 3.12 -26.13 -4.38
N VAL A 211 4.18 -25.42 -4.77
CA VAL A 211 5.57 -25.91 -4.68
C VAL A 211 5.97 -26.15 -3.22
N ALA A 212 5.53 -25.29 -2.31
CA ALA A 212 5.79 -25.42 -0.87
C ALA A 212 4.91 -26.45 -0.18
N GLY A 213 3.96 -27.10 -0.87
CA GLY A 213 3.01 -28.03 -0.28
C GLY A 213 2.06 -27.38 0.74
N ARG A 214 1.82 -26.07 0.62
CA ARG A 214 1.02 -25.24 1.55
C ARG A 214 -0.28 -24.73 0.94
N TRP A 215 -0.69 -25.28 -0.18
CA TRP A 215 -1.97 -24.93 -0.77
C TRP A 215 -3.12 -25.59 -0.02
N ARG A 216 -4.00 -24.79 0.55
CA ARG A 216 -5.25 -25.21 1.20
C ARG A 216 -6.35 -24.22 0.85
N LEU A 217 -7.54 -24.72 0.59
CA LEU A 217 -8.74 -23.90 0.50
C LEU A 217 -9.23 -23.51 1.90
N PRO A 218 -9.96 -22.41 2.03
CA PRO A 218 -10.64 -22.05 3.26
C PRO A 218 -11.55 -23.19 3.75
N SER A 219 -11.50 -23.46 5.04
CA SER A 219 -12.15 -24.64 5.64
C SER A 219 -13.63 -24.41 5.95
N ASP A 220 -14.04 -23.15 6.17
CA ASP A 220 -15.41 -22.81 6.55
C ASP A 220 -15.90 -21.51 5.89
N GLY A 221 -17.20 -21.20 6.11
CA GLY A 221 -17.84 -20.02 5.55
C GLY A 221 -17.29 -18.68 6.10
N ARG A 222 -16.70 -18.69 7.30
CA ARG A 222 -16.10 -17.48 7.91
C ARG A 222 -14.78 -17.14 7.23
N GLU A 223 -13.91 -18.13 7.03
CA GLU A 223 -12.66 -17.95 6.29
C GLU A 223 -12.95 -17.44 4.86
N TRP A 224 -13.92 -18.05 4.16
CA TRP A 224 -14.33 -17.59 2.83
C TRP A 224 -14.83 -16.16 2.83
N LEU A 225 -15.74 -15.82 3.74
CA LEU A 225 -16.30 -14.47 3.83
C LEU A 225 -15.21 -13.43 4.10
N ALA A 226 -14.30 -13.71 5.03
CA ALA A 226 -13.21 -12.80 5.37
C ALA A 226 -12.24 -12.62 4.19
N ILE A 227 -11.83 -13.71 3.52
CA ILE A 227 -10.90 -13.63 2.39
C ILE A 227 -11.53 -12.93 1.18
N VAL A 228 -12.80 -13.18 0.89
CA VAL A 228 -13.53 -12.48 -0.18
C VAL A 228 -13.67 -11.00 0.15
N ALA A 229 -14.03 -10.65 1.39
CA ALA A 229 -14.11 -9.25 1.82
C ALA A 229 -12.74 -8.55 1.72
N MET A 230 -11.65 -9.23 2.13
CA MET A 230 -10.29 -8.74 1.94
C MET A 230 -9.96 -8.54 0.45
N GLY A 231 -10.39 -9.46 -0.42
CA GLY A 231 -10.17 -9.36 -1.87
C GLY A 231 -10.89 -8.17 -2.49
N ILE A 232 -12.14 -7.93 -2.10
CA ILE A 232 -12.92 -6.76 -2.55
C ILE A 232 -12.27 -5.46 -2.06
N ALA A 233 -11.89 -5.39 -0.77
CA ALA A 233 -11.18 -4.24 -0.23
C ALA A 233 -9.83 -4.02 -0.95
N THR A 234 -9.10 -5.08 -1.25
CA THR A 234 -7.83 -5.01 -2.01
C THR A 234 -8.06 -4.50 -3.44
N ALA A 235 -9.15 -4.88 -4.10
CA ALA A 235 -9.48 -4.37 -5.43
C ALA A 235 -9.65 -2.86 -5.44
N GLY A 236 -10.41 -2.33 -4.50
CA GLY A 236 -10.58 -0.89 -4.31
C GLY A 236 -9.26 -0.20 -3.94
N ALA A 237 -8.48 -0.80 -3.03
CA ALA A 237 -7.19 -0.26 -2.62
C ALA A 237 -6.20 -0.20 -3.78
N PHE A 238 -6.11 -1.24 -4.62
CA PHE A 238 -5.23 -1.26 -5.79
C PHE A 238 -5.63 -0.19 -6.82
N PHE A 239 -6.93 -0.07 -7.11
CA PHE A 239 -7.39 1.01 -7.99
C PHE A 239 -7.01 2.38 -7.44
N CYS A 240 -7.30 2.64 -6.18
CA CYS A 240 -7.03 3.92 -5.52
C CYS A 240 -5.52 4.21 -5.43
N LEU A 241 -4.70 3.21 -5.09
CA LEU A 241 -3.24 3.34 -5.02
C LEU A 241 -2.63 3.66 -6.39
N MET A 242 -3.01 2.92 -7.44
CA MET A 242 -2.52 3.15 -8.79
C MET A 242 -2.94 4.53 -9.33
N GLU A 243 -4.16 4.94 -9.06
CA GLU A 243 -4.63 6.28 -9.43
C GLU A 243 -3.90 7.37 -8.64
N GLY A 244 -3.59 7.12 -7.37
CA GLY A 244 -2.76 7.98 -6.54
C GLY A 244 -1.36 8.16 -7.14
N ILE A 245 -0.64 7.06 -7.42
CA ILE A 245 0.69 7.08 -8.02
C ILE A 245 0.69 7.90 -9.33
N ARG A 246 -0.31 7.69 -10.19
CA ARG A 246 -0.43 8.42 -11.46
C ARG A 246 -0.68 9.92 -11.29
N ARG A 247 -1.34 10.34 -10.22
CA ARG A 247 -1.69 11.74 -9.97
C ARG A 247 -0.63 12.50 -9.19
N ILE A 248 -0.12 11.89 -8.11
CA ILE A 248 0.80 12.56 -7.18
C ILE A 248 2.21 11.95 -7.14
N GLY A 249 2.45 10.83 -7.84
CA GLY A 249 3.75 10.13 -7.91
C GLY A 249 4.04 9.27 -6.70
N ALA A 250 5.06 8.40 -6.82
CA ALA A 250 5.38 7.38 -5.84
C ALA A 250 5.68 7.95 -4.44
N LEU A 251 6.52 8.99 -4.35
CA LEU A 251 6.96 9.53 -3.05
C LEU A 251 5.80 10.13 -2.24
N ARG A 252 4.95 10.96 -2.86
CA ARG A 252 3.79 11.51 -2.16
C ARG A 252 2.77 10.45 -1.82
N THR A 253 2.57 9.47 -2.70
CA THR A 253 1.73 8.30 -2.42
C THR A 253 2.25 7.57 -1.19
N ALA A 254 3.54 7.29 -1.09
CA ALA A 254 4.16 6.65 0.06
C ALA A 254 3.93 7.42 1.37
N ILE A 255 4.07 8.76 1.35
CA ILE A 255 3.84 9.61 2.53
C ILE A 255 2.37 9.57 2.96
N VAL A 256 1.44 9.69 2.00
CA VAL A 256 -0.02 9.67 2.29
C VAL A 256 -0.47 8.29 2.75
N SER A 257 0.15 7.21 2.23
CA SER A 257 -0.14 5.84 2.69
C SER A 257 0.23 5.59 4.15
N ALA A 258 1.03 6.48 4.79
CA ALA A 258 1.25 6.44 6.24
C ALA A 258 -0.05 6.67 7.07
N LEU A 259 -1.16 7.00 6.43
CA LEU A 259 -2.50 6.93 7.03
C LEU A 259 -2.96 5.51 7.37
N GLU A 260 -2.34 4.47 6.81
CA GLU A 260 -2.74 3.07 6.99
C GLU A 260 -2.70 2.61 8.46
N PRO A 261 -1.63 2.84 9.27
CA PRO A 261 -1.65 2.49 10.69
C PRO A 261 -2.70 3.26 11.48
N LEU A 262 -2.98 4.51 11.12
CA LEU A 262 -4.05 5.27 11.74
C LEU A 262 -5.42 4.66 11.39
N ALA A 263 -5.65 4.33 10.13
CA ALA A 263 -6.87 3.68 9.67
C ALA A 263 -7.06 2.31 10.35
N ALA A 264 -6.01 1.50 10.45
CA ALA A 264 -6.03 0.22 11.14
C ALA A 264 -6.37 0.39 12.64
N SER A 265 -5.76 1.35 13.32
CA SER A 265 -6.04 1.65 14.74
C SER A 265 -7.48 2.11 14.98
N LEU A 266 -8.02 2.97 14.10
CA LEU A 266 -9.41 3.42 14.19
C LEU A 266 -10.40 2.29 13.92
N LEU A 267 -10.11 1.42 12.95
CA LEU A 267 -10.92 0.24 12.68
C LEU A 267 -10.84 -0.79 13.81
N ALA A 268 -9.67 -0.98 14.43
CA ALA A 268 -9.52 -1.83 15.60
C ALA A 268 -10.35 -1.32 16.79
N TRP A 269 -10.37 0.00 17.02
CA TRP A 269 -11.26 0.61 18.01
C TRP A 269 -12.74 0.35 17.69
N LEU A 270 -13.16 0.57 16.44
CA LEU A 270 -14.56 0.45 16.04
C LEU A 270 -15.05 -1.01 16.02
N VAL A 271 -14.24 -1.94 15.50
CA VAL A 271 -14.62 -3.33 15.24
C VAL A 271 -14.23 -4.25 16.41
N LEU A 272 -13.01 -4.09 16.94
CA LEU A 272 -12.47 -4.93 18.02
C LEU A 272 -12.66 -4.30 19.40
N ARG A 273 -13.19 -3.07 19.48
CA ARG A 273 -13.39 -2.28 20.71
C ARG A 273 -12.07 -2.06 21.48
N GLU A 274 -10.96 -1.98 20.76
CA GLU A 274 -9.66 -1.63 21.34
C GLU A 274 -9.67 -0.16 21.79
N VAL A 275 -8.89 0.18 22.82
CA VAL A 275 -8.86 1.54 23.38
C VAL A 275 -8.01 2.45 22.48
N VAL A 276 -8.56 3.60 22.08
CA VAL A 276 -7.77 4.66 21.43
C VAL A 276 -6.92 5.36 22.48
N THR A 277 -5.60 5.19 22.38
CA THR A 277 -4.65 5.82 23.31
C THR A 277 -4.38 7.28 22.92
N GLY A 278 -3.87 8.08 23.87
CA GLY A 278 -3.41 9.44 23.58
C GLY A 278 -2.31 9.49 22.49
N GLY A 279 -1.50 8.44 22.41
CA GLY A 279 -0.50 8.27 21.35
C GLY A 279 -1.12 8.12 19.96
N VAL A 280 -2.21 7.38 19.83
CA VAL A 280 -2.95 7.26 18.54
C VAL A 280 -3.49 8.63 18.11
N LEU A 281 -3.99 9.45 19.04
CA LEU A 281 -4.46 10.80 18.74
C LEU A 281 -3.31 11.73 18.31
N LEU A 282 -2.22 11.75 19.06
CA LEU A 282 -1.05 12.58 18.74
C LEU A 282 -0.37 12.15 17.43
N GLY A 283 -0.09 10.85 17.29
CA GLY A 283 0.55 10.31 16.10
C GLY A 283 -0.35 10.45 14.87
N GLY A 284 -1.66 10.23 15.03
CA GLY A 284 -2.66 10.43 13.98
C GLY A 284 -2.70 11.87 13.47
N THR A 285 -2.60 12.86 14.38
CA THR A 285 -2.54 14.28 14.00
C THR A 285 -1.28 14.58 13.16
N LEU A 286 -0.12 14.03 13.55
CA LEU A 286 1.12 14.20 12.78
C LEU A 286 1.04 13.52 11.41
N ILE A 287 0.46 12.32 11.31
CA ILE A 287 0.24 11.62 10.05
C ILE A 287 -0.64 12.45 9.12
N LEU A 288 -1.77 12.94 9.62
CA LEU A 288 -2.69 13.78 8.86
C LEU A 288 -2.01 15.06 8.36
N ALA A 289 -1.25 15.75 9.23
CA ALA A 289 -0.50 16.93 8.85
C ALA A 289 0.52 16.62 7.75
N GLY A 290 1.27 15.52 7.88
CA GLY A 290 2.22 15.04 6.87
C GLY A 290 1.54 14.69 5.55
N ALA A 291 0.43 13.96 5.59
CA ALA A 291 -0.32 13.55 4.39
C ALA A 291 -0.91 14.75 3.63
N ILE A 292 -1.50 15.71 4.36
CA ILE A 292 -2.03 16.95 3.76
C ILE A 292 -0.89 17.75 3.14
N THR A 293 0.21 17.95 3.86
CA THR A 293 1.39 18.68 3.36
C THR A 293 1.97 18.02 2.12
N ALA A 294 2.11 16.69 2.10
CA ALA A 294 2.59 15.94 0.94
C ALA A 294 1.65 16.05 -0.27
N SER A 295 0.34 16.02 -0.03
CA SER A 295 -0.67 16.15 -1.10
C SER A 295 -0.65 17.53 -1.76
N LEU A 296 -0.33 18.58 -0.99
CA LEU A 296 -0.26 19.96 -1.46
C LEU A 296 1.11 20.34 -2.03
N ALA A 297 2.18 19.62 -1.71
CA ALA A 297 3.51 19.90 -2.18
C ALA A 297 3.59 19.72 -3.72
N ARG A 298 4.05 20.75 -4.43
CA ARG A 298 4.22 20.68 -5.90
C ARG A 298 5.33 19.70 -6.27
N ARG A 299 5.14 18.96 -7.37
CA ARG A 299 6.27 18.25 -8.01
C ARG A 299 7.28 19.31 -8.44
N ALA A 300 8.56 19.15 -8.09
CA ALA A 300 9.62 19.97 -8.66
C ALA A 300 9.62 19.73 -10.18
N THR A 301 9.40 20.79 -10.95
CA THR A 301 9.49 20.71 -12.41
C THR A 301 10.98 20.60 -12.78
N PRO A 302 11.35 19.79 -13.78
CA PRO A 302 12.76 19.64 -14.21
C PRO A 302 13.41 20.96 -14.63
N GLN A 303 12.64 22.00 -14.94
CA GLN A 303 13.13 23.32 -15.37
C GLN A 303 13.61 24.22 -14.24
N GLU A 304 13.22 24.02 -12.99
CA GLU A 304 13.73 24.84 -11.87
C GLU A 304 15.12 24.44 -11.38
N GLN A 305 15.67 23.33 -11.89
CA GLN A 305 17.01 22.86 -11.52
C GLN A 305 18.13 23.31 -12.47
N GLN A 306 17.84 24.12 -13.49
CA GLN A 306 18.82 24.61 -14.49
C GLN A 306 19.22 26.09 -14.32
N ILE A 307 18.97 26.68 -13.16
CA ILE A 307 19.52 28.03 -12.89
C ILE A 307 20.72 27.83 -11.95
N PRO A 308 21.94 28.14 -12.43
CA PRO A 308 23.19 28.03 -11.65
C PRO A 308 23.23 29.02 -10.47
#